data_c2f811909f1e3c64a0740a8c4088bfe3
#
_entry.id   c2f811909f1e3c64a0740a8c4088bfe3
#
_cell.length_a   1.000
_cell.length_b   1.000
_cell.length_c   1.000
_cell.angle_alpha   90.00
_cell.angle_beta   90.00
_cell.angle_gamma   90.00
#
_symmetry.space_group_name_H-M   'P 1'
#
loop_
_entity.id
_entity.type
_entity.pdbx_description
1 polymer ?
#
loop_
_entity_poly.entity_id
_entity_poly.type
_entity_poly.pdbx_seq_one_letter_code
_entity_poly.pdbx_strand_id
1 'polypeptide(L)'
;MNDQRKGYSRRDVLKLAAAAGAGMVLPTPLFAASGPVLSRPVPRSREMLPVVGLGTAIIFDFDSSSDTAKRAERRTVIRTLLDEGGRLIDTAPSYGRAELTLGDLLPEMGVRDRVFLATKVRATGSRDACTAEMQESLKRLRTNKLDLMQIHNVGFRDRNETTAQLDLLREWKASGVCRYIGVTHSQDQQSANDRLVDLMQREKLDFLQVNYSMAERSVEQRVLAAAADTGTAVLTNLPFARAKLFGAVRGKAVPDWAAEFDATTWGQFFLKYLLANEAVTCVIPGSDKPEYMADNLNAGRGRLPNAAMRRKMVDYITSLS
;
A
#
# COMPACT_ATOMS: atom_id res chain seq x y z
N MET A 1 33.44 21.22 2.76
CA MET A 1 32.18 21.63 2.08
C MET A 1 31.09 20.70 2.58
N ASN A 2 30.27 21.23 3.51
CA ASN A 2 29.22 20.47 4.21
C ASN A 2 27.93 20.50 3.39
N ASP A 3 27.56 19.38 2.77
CA ASP A 3 26.28 19.20 2.13
C ASP A 3 25.25 18.73 3.19
N GLN A 4 24.54 19.70 3.77
CA GLN A 4 23.43 19.42 4.68
C GLN A 4 22.19 19.08 3.85
N ARG A 5 21.91 17.80 3.66
CA ARG A 5 20.60 17.32 3.16
C ARG A 5 19.54 17.68 4.20
N LYS A 6 18.81 18.77 3.96
CA LYS A 6 17.63 19.14 4.74
C LYS A 6 16.54 18.11 4.54
N GLY A 7 16.43 17.16 5.46
CA GLY A 7 15.26 16.29 5.57
C GLY A 7 14.04 17.12 5.96
N TYR A 8 12.92 16.94 5.25
CA TYR A 8 11.65 17.57 5.62
C TYR A 8 11.21 17.06 6.99
N SER A 9 10.89 17.98 7.91
CA SER A 9 10.39 17.64 9.24
C SER A 9 8.97 17.07 9.15
N ARG A 10 8.56 16.28 10.15
CA ARG A 10 7.18 15.77 10.28
C ARG A 10 6.13 16.91 10.18
N ARG A 11 6.49 18.10 10.60
CA ARG A 11 5.66 19.31 10.55
C ARG A 11 5.48 19.88 9.13
N ASP A 12 6.48 19.70 8.27
CA ASP A 12 6.44 20.21 6.88
C ASP A 12 5.57 19.31 6.00
N VAL A 13 5.54 18.01 6.26
CA VAL A 13 4.65 17.05 5.59
C VAL A 13 3.19 17.32 6.00
N LEU A 14 2.94 17.67 7.26
CA LEU A 14 1.60 18.01 7.76
C LEU A 14 1.10 19.35 7.19
N LYS A 15 1.97 20.35 7.01
CA LYS A 15 1.62 21.62 6.38
C LYS A 15 1.31 21.49 4.88
N LEU A 16 1.98 20.57 4.19
CA LEU A 16 1.68 20.25 2.78
C LEU A 16 0.33 19.55 2.63
N ALA A 17 -0.04 18.68 3.57
CA ALA A 17 -1.37 18.06 3.60
C ALA A 17 -2.49 19.05 3.93
N ALA A 18 -2.25 20.03 4.83
CA ALA A 18 -3.22 21.04 5.21
C ALA A 18 -3.40 22.13 4.14
N ALA A 19 -2.38 22.43 3.33
CA ALA A 19 -2.46 23.42 2.24
C ALA A 19 -3.23 22.91 1.01
N ALA A 20 -3.47 21.61 0.87
CA ALA A 20 -4.31 21.03 -0.19
C ALA A 20 -5.82 21.12 0.12
N GLY A 21 -6.19 21.56 1.32
CA GLY A 21 -7.59 21.61 1.79
C GLY A 21 -8.36 22.90 1.51
N ALA A 22 -7.76 23.92 0.92
CA ALA A 22 -8.44 25.19 0.67
C ALA A 22 -8.71 25.37 -0.83
N GLY A 23 -9.93 25.06 -1.27
CA GLY A 23 -10.49 25.61 -2.50
C GLY A 23 -10.71 24.68 -3.70
N MET A 24 -10.94 23.37 -3.52
CA MET A 24 -11.56 22.58 -4.58
C MET A 24 -13.06 22.46 -4.33
N VAL A 25 -13.84 23.27 -5.03
CA VAL A 25 -15.22 22.94 -5.37
C VAL A 25 -15.11 21.74 -6.30
N LEU A 26 -15.35 20.53 -5.78
CA LEU A 26 -15.41 19.32 -6.60
C LEU A 26 -16.56 19.48 -7.59
N PRO A 27 -16.32 19.44 -8.90
CA PRO A 27 -17.43 19.28 -9.83
C PRO A 27 -18.11 17.96 -9.49
N THR A 28 -19.43 17.97 -9.41
CA THR A 28 -20.26 16.76 -9.28
C THR A 28 -19.74 15.70 -10.25
N PRO A 29 -19.48 14.46 -9.81
CA PRO A 29 -18.87 13.46 -10.67
C PRO A 29 -19.81 13.11 -11.81
N LEU A 30 -19.51 13.59 -13.02
CA LEU A 30 -20.35 13.34 -14.19
C LEU A 30 -20.20 11.90 -14.71
N PHE A 31 -19.24 11.11 -14.29
CA PHE A 31 -19.12 9.67 -14.59
C PHE A 31 -18.17 9.01 -13.58
N ALA A 32 -18.69 8.60 -12.41
CA ALA A 32 -18.00 7.56 -11.65
C ALA A 32 -18.04 6.28 -12.49
N ALA A 33 -16.89 5.62 -12.68
CA ALA A 33 -16.86 4.33 -13.35
C ALA A 33 -17.81 3.37 -12.63
N SER A 34 -18.86 2.90 -13.31
CA SER A 34 -19.87 2.02 -12.73
C SER A 34 -19.33 0.58 -12.70
N GLY A 35 -19.65 -0.17 -11.63
CA GLY A 35 -19.30 -1.57 -11.52
C GLY A 35 -18.47 -1.90 -10.27
N PRO A 36 -18.22 -3.19 -10.02
CA PRO A 36 -17.44 -3.63 -8.88
C PRO A 36 -15.95 -3.23 -9.04
N VAL A 37 -15.27 -3.09 -7.92
CA VAL A 37 -13.80 -2.96 -7.92
C VAL A 37 -13.19 -4.22 -8.51
N LEU A 38 -12.28 -4.05 -9.46
CA LEU A 38 -11.49 -5.13 -10.03
C LEU A 38 -10.81 -5.93 -8.92
N SER A 39 -10.76 -7.24 -9.07
CA SER A 39 -10.03 -8.13 -8.17
C SER A 39 -9.04 -8.97 -8.95
N ARG A 40 -7.91 -9.30 -8.31
CA ARG A 40 -6.87 -10.15 -8.88
C ARG A 40 -6.58 -11.33 -7.97
N PRO A 41 -6.27 -12.49 -8.51
CA PRO A 41 -5.94 -13.64 -7.69
C PRO A 41 -4.59 -13.43 -6.99
N VAL A 42 -4.51 -13.84 -5.73
CA VAL A 42 -3.23 -14.19 -5.10
C VAL A 42 -2.71 -15.42 -5.85
N PRO A 43 -1.59 -15.37 -6.59
CA PRO A 43 -1.29 -16.38 -7.61
C PRO A 43 -1.28 -17.82 -7.10
N ARG A 44 -0.73 -18.05 -5.89
CA ARG A 44 -0.61 -19.40 -5.32
C ARG A 44 -1.92 -19.98 -4.78
N SER A 45 -2.75 -19.18 -4.15
CA SER A 45 -4.00 -19.63 -3.51
C SER A 45 -5.23 -19.47 -4.38
N ARG A 46 -5.16 -18.65 -5.42
CA ARG A 46 -6.29 -18.23 -6.25
C ARG A 46 -7.35 -17.42 -5.51
N GLU A 47 -7.11 -17.03 -4.25
CA GLU A 47 -8.00 -16.11 -3.54
C GLU A 47 -8.06 -14.77 -4.26
N MET A 48 -9.26 -14.29 -4.55
CA MET A 48 -9.46 -13.00 -5.21
C MET A 48 -9.31 -11.86 -4.21
N LEU A 49 -8.41 -10.93 -4.51
CA LEU A 49 -8.16 -9.75 -3.69
C LEU A 49 -8.48 -8.49 -4.49
N PRO A 50 -9.34 -7.57 -3.97
CA PRO A 50 -9.59 -6.28 -4.60
C PRO A 50 -8.30 -5.50 -4.81
N VAL A 51 -8.18 -4.86 -5.99
CA VAL A 51 -6.92 -4.25 -6.42
C VAL A 51 -6.56 -2.95 -5.69
N VAL A 52 -7.44 -2.44 -4.82
CA VAL A 52 -7.18 -1.25 -3.98
C VAL A 52 -7.42 -1.60 -2.52
N GLY A 53 -6.43 -1.31 -1.70
CA GLY A 53 -6.45 -1.44 -0.25
C GLY A 53 -6.15 -0.11 0.45
N LEU A 54 -5.87 -0.18 1.75
CA LEU A 54 -5.58 0.96 2.62
C LEU A 54 -4.23 0.77 3.32
N GLY A 55 -3.29 1.70 3.11
CA GLY A 55 -2.08 1.83 3.90
C GLY A 55 -2.32 2.73 5.12
N THR A 56 -1.78 2.36 6.28
CA THR A 56 -2.07 3.06 7.54
C THR A 56 -0.92 3.92 8.08
N ALA A 57 0.24 3.86 7.45
CA ALA A 57 1.41 4.63 7.87
C ALA A 57 1.06 6.13 8.01
N ILE A 58 1.44 6.75 9.14
CA ILE A 58 1.21 8.16 9.47
C ILE A 58 -0.27 8.48 9.77
N ILE A 59 -1.19 8.10 8.89
CA ILE A 59 -2.60 8.52 8.97
C ILE A 59 -3.40 7.83 10.08
N PHE A 60 -2.95 6.65 10.56
CA PHE A 60 -3.52 5.96 11.72
C PHE A 60 -2.64 6.10 12.98
N ASP A 61 -1.55 6.89 12.92
CA ASP A 61 -0.69 7.18 14.06
C ASP A 61 -1.29 8.33 14.90
N PHE A 62 -2.27 8.02 15.73
CA PHE A 62 -2.87 8.95 16.68
C PHE A 62 -3.45 8.20 17.88
N ASP A 63 -3.74 8.92 18.97
CA ASP A 63 -4.40 8.33 20.14
C ASP A 63 -5.91 8.26 19.91
N SER A 64 -6.42 7.05 19.62
CA SER A 64 -7.84 6.80 19.35
C SER A 64 -8.73 7.02 20.58
N SER A 65 -8.17 7.05 21.80
CA SER A 65 -8.93 7.30 23.02
C SER A 65 -9.20 8.79 23.26
N SER A 66 -8.31 9.66 22.81
CA SER A 66 -8.40 11.11 23.04
C SER A 66 -8.78 11.92 21.79
N ASP A 67 -8.36 11.52 20.60
CA ASP A 67 -8.70 12.19 19.33
C ASP A 67 -9.96 11.58 18.71
N THR A 68 -11.10 11.92 19.29
CA THR A 68 -12.41 11.39 18.86
C THR A 68 -12.78 11.79 17.43
N ALA A 69 -12.32 12.94 16.96
CA ALA A 69 -12.57 13.42 15.60
C ALA A 69 -11.85 12.56 14.57
N LYS A 70 -10.54 12.34 14.73
CA LYS A 70 -9.79 11.43 13.86
C LYS A 70 -10.30 10.00 13.95
N ARG A 71 -10.66 9.54 15.16
CA ARG A 71 -11.26 8.21 15.34
C ARG A 71 -12.51 8.04 14.48
N ALA A 72 -13.46 8.99 14.54
CA ALA A 72 -14.68 8.95 13.75
C ALA A 72 -14.39 8.98 12.25
N GLU A 73 -13.46 9.82 11.81
CA GLU A 73 -13.05 9.91 10.41
C GLU A 73 -12.42 8.61 9.91
N ARG A 74 -11.45 8.01 10.65
CA ARG A 74 -10.80 6.74 10.28
C ARG A 74 -11.78 5.56 10.29
N ARG A 75 -12.74 5.57 11.22
CA ARG A 75 -13.85 4.61 11.21
C ARG A 75 -14.65 4.70 9.91
N THR A 76 -14.94 5.92 9.42
CA THR A 76 -15.64 6.12 8.16
C THR A 76 -14.78 5.72 6.97
N VAL A 77 -13.46 5.97 6.98
CA VAL A 77 -12.52 5.49 5.95
C VAL A 77 -12.54 3.96 5.83
N ILE A 78 -12.47 3.24 6.98
CA ILE A 78 -12.55 1.77 6.97
C ILE A 78 -13.91 1.31 6.44
N ARG A 79 -15.00 1.96 6.84
CA ARG A 79 -16.35 1.65 6.32
C ARG A 79 -16.41 1.84 4.83
N THR A 80 -15.97 2.98 4.31
CA THR A 80 -15.91 3.27 2.86
C THR A 80 -15.09 2.21 2.11
N LEU A 81 -13.91 1.82 2.63
CA LEU A 81 -13.11 0.74 2.05
C LEU A 81 -13.95 -0.53 1.85
N LEU A 82 -14.63 -0.98 2.92
CA LEU A 82 -15.33 -2.26 2.92
C LEU A 82 -16.65 -2.23 2.14
N ASP A 83 -17.38 -1.13 2.19
CA ASP A 83 -18.69 -1.00 1.55
C ASP A 83 -18.55 -0.76 0.04
N GLU A 84 -17.44 -0.13 -0.38
CA GLU A 84 -17.08 0.09 -1.78
C GLU A 84 -16.32 -1.10 -2.42
N GLY A 85 -16.12 -2.19 -1.69
CA GLY A 85 -15.57 -3.45 -2.19
C GLY A 85 -14.08 -3.68 -2.00
N GLY A 86 -13.37 -2.82 -1.23
CA GLY A 86 -12.01 -3.07 -0.79
C GLY A 86 -11.96 -4.02 0.41
N ARG A 87 -10.79 -4.61 0.72
CA ARG A 87 -10.62 -5.51 1.86
C ARG A 87 -9.29 -5.38 2.58
N LEU A 88 -8.21 -5.07 1.86
CA LEU A 88 -6.85 -5.09 2.41
C LEU A 88 -6.57 -3.84 3.22
N ILE A 89 -6.09 -4.04 4.46
CA ILE A 89 -5.52 -3.00 5.32
C ILE A 89 -4.10 -3.41 5.69
N ASP A 90 -3.11 -2.56 5.33
CA ASP A 90 -1.70 -2.77 5.63
C ASP A 90 -1.23 -1.86 6.75
N THR A 91 -0.62 -2.44 7.76
CA THR A 91 -0.02 -1.75 8.91
C THR A 91 1.37 -2.29 9.25
N ALA A 92 2.01 -1.76 10.29
CA ALA A 92 3.28 -2.26 10.83
C ALA A 92 3.52 -1.78 12.26
N PRO A 93 4.34 -2.49 13.07
CA PRO A 93 4.76 -2.04 14.39
C PRO A 93 5.46 -0.68 14.40
N SER A 94 6.15 -0.36 13.28
CA SER A 94 6.86 0.92 13.12
C SER A 94 5.98 2.11 12.74
N TYR A 95 4.67 1.93 12.58
CA TYR A 95 3.71 2.98 12.20
C TYR A 95 3.09 3.67 13.42
N GLY A 96 3.89 3.86 14.48
CA GLY A 96 3.44 4.49 15.72
C GLY A 96 2.26 3.74 16.36
N ARG A 97 1.14 4.40 16.53
CA ARG A 97 -0.07 3.83 17.15
C ARG A 97 -1.01 3.13 16.16
N ALA A 98 -0.64 2.98 14.88
CA ALA A 98 -1.56 2.48 13.85
C ALA A 98 -2.14 1.09 14.16
N GLU A 99 -1.33 0.15 14.70
CA GLU A 99 -1.83 -1.17 15.14
C GLU A 99 -2.83 -1.06 16.29
N LEU A 100 -2.58 -0.18 17.27
CA LEU A 100 -3.51 0.07 18.39
C LEU A 100 -4.83 0.67 17.87
N THR A 101 -4.73 1.68 17.01
CA THR A 101 -5.91 2.32 16.41
C THR A 101 -6.77 1.32 15.62
N LEU A 102 -6.16 0.44 14.82
CA LEU A 102 -6.88 -0.63 14.14
C LEU A 102 -7.47 -1.65 15.12
N GLY A 103 -6.72 -2.02 16.17
CA GLY A 103 -7.18 -2.92 17.22
C GLY A 103 -8.36 -2.37 18.04
N ASP A 104 -8.51 -1.04 18.12
CA ASP A 104 -9.69 -0.41 18.67
C ASP A 104 -10.87 -0.41 17.69
N LEU A 105 -10.64 -0.01 16.44
CA LEU A 105 -11.69 0.24 15.46
C LEU A 105 -12.29 -1.03 14.86
N LEU A 106 -11.49 -2.03 14.49
CA LEU A 106 -11.98 -3.22 13.78
C LEU A 106 -12.96 -4.06 14.64
N PRO A 107 -12.66 -4.37 15.92
CA PRO A 107 -13.60 -5.07 16.78
C PRO A 107 -14.85 -4.23 17.10
N GLU A 108 -14.69 -2.93 17.40
CA GLU A 108 -15.82 -2.02 17.65
C GLU A 108 -16.81 -1.98 16.49
N MET A 109 -16.29 -2.01 15.26
CA MET A 109 -17.11 -2.03 14.06
C MET A 109 -17.68 -3.41 13.71
N GLY A 110 -17.20 -4.48 14.33
CA GLY A 110 -17.57 -5.86 14.02
C GLY A 110 -17.13 -6.31 12.62
N VAL A 111 -16.04 -5.75 12.09
CA VAL A 111 -15.64 -5.96 10.68
C VAL A 111 -14.35 -6.74 10.50
N ARG A 112 -13.74 -7.28 11.57
CA ARG A 112 -12.44 -7.99 11.47
C ARG A 112 -12.44 -9.08 10.41
N ASP A 113 -13.50 -9.86 10.29
CA ASP A 113 -13.60 -10.98 9.35
C ASP A 113 -13.80 -10.53 7.88
N ARG A 114 -14.17 -9.27 7.67
CA ARG A 114 -14.27 -8.67 6.32
C ARG A 114 -12.92 -8.14 5.83
N VAL A 115 -11.95 -7.94 6.73
CA VAL A 115 -10.67 -7.31 6.45
C VAL A 115 -9.61 -8.36 6.14
N PHE A 116 -8.88 -8.19 5.04
CA PHE A 116 -7.59 -8.82 4.81
C PHE A 116 -6.51 -7.98 5.54
N LEU A 117 -6.10 -8.42 6.73
CA LEU A 117 -5.21 -7.68 7.61
C LEU A 117 -3.75 -8.09 7.42
N ALA A 118 -2.93 -7.14 6.99
CA ALA A 118 -1.49 -7.30 6.81
C ALA A 118 -0.71 -6.49 7.84
N THR A 119 0.27 -7.10 8.50
CA THR A 119 1.28 -6.40 9.29
C THR A 119 2.68 -6.95 9.03
N LYS A 120 3.67 -6.49 9.79
CA LYS A 120 5.08 -6.77 9.51
C LYS A 120 5.82 -7.13 10.78
N VAL A 121 6.93 -7.83 10.63
CA VAL A 121 7.96 -7.99 11.67
C VAL A 121 9.21 -7.25 11.22
N ARG A 122 9.75 -6.40 12.10
CA ARG A 122 10.93 -5.59 11.86
C ARG A 122 12.13 -6.05 12.68
N ALA A 123 11.88 -6.70 13.80
CA ALA A 123 12.95 -7.16 14.69
C ALA A 123 14.02 -7.94 13.91
N THR A 124 15.25 -7.70 14.25
CA THR A 124 16.43 -8.36 13.71
C THR A 124 17.11 -9.18 14.80
N GLY A 125 17.96 -10.11 14.41
CA GLY A 125 18.74 -10.92 15.33
C GLY A 125 18.02 -12.19 15.76
N SER A 126 17.57 -12.29 17.01
CA SER A 126 17.06 -13.56 17.53
C SER A 126 15.62 -13.89 17.09
N ARG A 127 15.35 -15.18 17.00
CA ARG A 127 14.02 -15.76 16.81
C ARG A 127 13.03 -15.27 17.88
N ASP A 128 13.50 -15.18 19.14
CA ASP A 128 12.66 -14.75 20.26
C ASP A 128 12.26 -13.28 20.11
N ALA A 129 13.15 -12.40 19.66
CA ALA A 129 12.82 -11.00 19.40
C ALA A 129 11.77 -10.85 18.31
N CYS A 130 11.87 -11.60 17.19
CA CYS A 130 10.86 -11.60 16.14
C CYS A 130 9.52 -12.13 16.64
N THR A 131 9.54 -13.20 17.46
CA THR A 131 8.32 -13.79 18.03
C THR A 131 7.64 -12.83 19.01
N ALA A 132 8.42 -12.17 19.87
CA ALA A 132 7.88 -11.16 20.79
C ALA A 132 7.24 -9.98 20.05
N GLU A 133 7.86 -9.47 18.97
CA GLU A 133 7.27 -8.38 18.16
C GLU A 133 5.97 -8.84 17.50
N MET A 134 5.90 -10.04 16.95
CA MET A 134 4.68 -10.60 16.38
C MET A 134 3.57 -10.73 17.42
N GLN A 135 3.87 -11.27 18.61
CA GLN A 135 2.90 -11.40 19.70
C GLN A 135 2.38 -10.03 20.16
N GLU A 136 3.26 -9.04 20.24
CA GLU A 136 2.87 -7.67 20.58
C GLU A 136 2.00 -7.03 19.48
N SER A 137 2.25 -7.31 18.20
CA SER A 137 1.38 -6.88 17.10
C SER A 137 -0.01 -7.51 17.19
N LEU A 138 -0.11 -8.81 17.48
CA LEU A 138 -1.40 -9.48 17.67
C LEU A 138 -2.19 -8.85 18.84
N LYS A 139 -1.50 -8.54 19.94
CA LYS A 139 -2.08 -7.88 21.11
C LYS A 139 -2.60 -6.48 20.77
N ARG A 140 -1.79 -5.64 20.09
CA ARG A 140 -2.17 -4.30 19.66
C ARG A 140 -3.36 -4.33 18.70
N LEU A 141 -3.36 -5.25 17.75
CA LEU A 141 -4.43 -5.45 16.77
C LEU A 141 -5.66 -6.17 17.35
N ARG A 142 -5.60 -6.64 18.61
CA ARG A 142 -6.66 -7.41 19.29
C ARG A 142 -7.19 -8.56 18.44
N THR A 143 -6.28 -9.31 17.84
CA THR A 143 -6.59 -10.46 17.00
C THR A 143 -5.61 -11.59 17.28
N ASN A 144 -6.04 -12.81 17.07
CA ASN A 144 -5.19 -14.02 17.15
C ASN A 144 -4.76 -14.51 15.76
N LYS A 145 -5.20 -13.83 14.69
CA LYS A 145 -4.97 -14.26 13.31
C LYS A 145 -4.76 -13.08 12.38
N LEU A 146 -3.76 -13.20 11.55
CA LEU A 146 -3.43 -12.28 10.45
C LEU A 146 -3.71 -12.92 9.10
N ASP A 147 -3.98 -12.10 8.09
CA ASP A 147 -4.01 -12.62 6.73
C ASP A 147 -2.60 -12.65 6.14
N LEU A 148 -1.80 -11.61 6.33
CA LEU A 148 -0.44 -11.55 5.81
C LEU A 148 0.55 -11.05 6.88
N MET A 149 1.62 -11.82 7.10
CA MET A 149 2.79 -11.40 7.88
C MET A 149 3.98 -11.21 6.95
N GLN A 150 4.67 -10.07 7.08
CA GLN A 150 5.78 -9.70 6.20
C GLN A 150 7.05 -9.34 6.96
N ILE A 151 8.22 -9.73 6.44
CA ILE A 151 9.49 -9.17 6.93
C ILE A 151 9.66 -7.76 6.37
N HIS A 152 9.88 -6.79 7.26
CA HIS A 152 9.91 -5.38 6.93
C HIS A 152 11.30 -4.93 6.41
N ASN A 153 11.35 -4.42 5.16
CA ASN A 153 12.56 -3.81 4.55
C ASN A 153 13.78 -4.73 4.42
N VAL A 154 13.62 -5.82 3.68
CA VAL A 154 14.67 -6.85 3.51
C VAL A 154 15.82 -6.45 2.57
N GLY A 155 15.68 -5.42 1.73
CA GLY A 155 16.59 -5.13 0.62
C GLY A 155 18.08 -4.94 1.00
N PHE A 156 18.37 -4.62 2.26
CA PHE A 156 19.73 -4.43 2.79
C PHE A 156 20.05 -5.35 3.98
N ARG A 157 19.15 -6.27 4.33
CA ARG A 157 19.41 -7.22 5.42
C ARG A 157 20.38 -8.32 4.97
N ASP A 158 21.05 -8.93 5.92
CA ASP A 158 21.82 -10.13 5.65
C ASP A 158 20.94 -11.22 5.07
N ARG A 159 21.51 -12.01 4.15
CA ARG A 159 20.78 -13.05 3.41
C ARG A 159 20.37 -14.21 4.33
N ASN A 160 21.29 -14.67 5.19
CA ASN A 160 21.03 -15.79 6.09
C ASN A 160 20.01 -15.40 7.16
N GLU A 161 20.09 -14.15 7.67
CA GLU A 161 19.10 -13.59 8.58
C GLU A 161 17.70 -13.57 7.93
N THR A 162 17.62 -13.10 6.68
CA THR A 162 16.34 -13.06 5.95
C THR A 162 15.76 -14.47 5.77
N THR A 163 16.57 -15.46 5.41
CA THR A 163 16.13 -16.86 5.27
C THR A 163 15.65 -17.42 6.60
N ALA A 164 16.40 -17.23 7.70
CA ALA A 164 15.98 -17.67 9.02
C ALA A 164 14.66 -17.04 9.49
N GLN A 165 14.46 -15.76 9.18
CA GLN A 165 13.18 -15.09 9.46
C GLN A 165 12.03 -15.65 8.60
N LEU A 166 12.26 -15.96 7.32
CA LEU A 166 11.27 -16.61 6.47
C LEU A 166 10.88 -18.00 6.99
N ASP A 167 11.83 -18.77 7.52
CA ASP A 167 11.53 -20.06 8.14
C ASP A 167 10.62 -19.88 9.36
N LEU A 168 10.86 -18.88 10.18
CA LEU A 168 9.97 -18.53 11.28
C LEU A 168 8.57 -18.11 10.81
N LEU A 169 8.47 -17.31 9.75
CA LEU A 169 7.17 -16.97 9.16
C LEU A 169 6.44 -18.21 8.62
N ARG A 170 7.15 -19.19 8.04
CA ARG A 170 6.57 -20.47 7.59
C ARG A 170 5.97 -21.26 8.76
N GLU A 171 6.64 -21.28 9.90
CA GLU A 171 6.11 -21.91 11.11
C GLU A 171 4.85 -21.20 11.61
N TRP A 172 4.83 -19.85 11.64
CA TRP A 172 3.62 -19.09 11.99
C TRP A 172 2.47 -19.33 11.00
N LYS A 173 2.79 -19.51 9.72
CA LYS A 173 1.79 -19.88 8.70
C LYS A 173 1.28 -21.31 8.97
N ALA A 174 2.14 -22.26 9.27
CA ALA A 174 1.77 -23.65 9.57
C ALA A 174 0.93 -23.76 10.86
N SER A 175 1.21 -22.93 11.87
CA SER A 175 0.42 -22.88 13.12
C SER A 175 -0.89 -22.07 13.00
N GLY A 176 -1.15 -21.45 11.85
CA GLY A 176 -2.37 -20.69 11.60
C GLY A 176 -2.38 -19.25 12.15
N VAL A 177 -1.27 -18.74 12.66
CA VAL A 177 -1.12 -17.33 13.08
C VAL A 177 -1.30 -16.37 11.89
N CYS A 178 -0.80 -16.75 10.73
CA CYS A 178 -1.04 -16.02 9.49
C CYS A 178 -1.39 -16.97 8.34
N ARG A 179 -2.11 -16.45 7.34
CA ARG A 179 -2.50 -17.23 6.14
C ARG A 179 -1.44 -17.17 5.04
N TYR A 180 -0.78 -16.02 4.94
CA TYR A 180 0.22 -15.71 3.92
C TYR A 180 1.46 -15.12 4.56
N ILE A 181 2.59 -15.30 3.88
CA ILE A 181 3.88 -14.72 4.27
C ILE A 181 4.47 -13.93 3.12
N GLY A 182 5.26 -12.91 3.45
CA GLY A 182 5.90 -12.08 2.45
C GLY A 182 7.07 -11.27 2.97
N VAL A 183 7.57 -10.43 2.10
CA VAL A 183 8.63 -9.46 2.44
C VAL A 183 8.29 -8.09 1.90
N THR A 184 8.89 -7.04 2.49
CA THR A 184 8.73 -5.68 1.98
C THR A 184 10.06 -5.01 1.72
N HIS A 185 10.05 -4.04 0.81
CA HIS A 185 11.14 -3.08 0.66
C HIS A 185 10.60 -1.73 0.20
N SER A 186 11.00 -0.65 0.89
CA SER A 186 10.44 0.70 0.69
C SER A 186 11.45 1.72 0.15
N GLN A 187 12.49 1.26 -0.58
CA GLN A 187 13.47 2.13 -1.21
C GLN A 187 13.60 1.77 -2.70
N ASP A 188 13.67 2.78 -3.55
CA ASP A 188 13.86 2.61 -4.99
C ASP A 188 15.36 2.60 -5.32
N GLN A 189 15.98 1.41 -5.21
CA GLN A 189 17.39 1.20 -5.49
C GLN A 189 17.59 -0.10 -6.27
N GLN A 190 18.38 -0.04 -7.34
CA GLN A 190 18.62 -1.18 -8.22
C GLN A 190 19.22 -2.39 -7.49
N SER A 191 20.18 -2.17 -6.60
CA SER A 191 20.79 -3.27 -5.81
C SER A 191 19.79 -3.98 -4.90
N ALA A 192 18.83 -3.27 -4.34
CA ALA A 192 17.74 -3.86 -3.59
C ALA A 192 16.79 -4.65 -4.50
N ASN A 193 16.46 -4.14 -5.68
CA ASN A 193 15.63 -4.82 -6.65
C ASN A 193 16.24 -6.15 -7.10
N ASP A 194 17.55 -6.21 -7.36
CA ASP A 194 18.24 -7.45 -7.73
C ASP A 194 18.18 -8.49 -6.60
N ARG A 195 18.30 -8.05 -5.35
CA ARG A 195 18.14 -8.95 -4.18
C ARG A 195 16.70 -9.44 -4.01
N LEU A 196 15.69 -8.61 -4.29
CA LEU A 196 14.29 -9.05 -4.25
C LEU A 196 13.99 -10.10 -5.32
N VAL A 197 14.54 -9.94 -6.52
CA VAL A 197 14.44 -10.95 -7.60
C VAL A 197 15.05 -12.27 -7.16
N ASP A 198 16.30 -12.26 -6.68
CA ASP A 198 16.97 -13.45 -6.16
C ASP A 198 16.19 -14.11 -5.01
N LEU A 199 15.64 -13.31 -4.10
CA LEU A 199 14.85 -13.80 -2.98
C LEU A 199 13.56 -14.51 -3.46
N MET A 200 12.79 -13.90 -4.37
CA MET A 200 11.58 -14.50 -4.92
C MET A 200 11.86 -15.82 -5.66
N GLN A 201 12.97 -15.91 -6.37
CA GLN A 201 13.38 -17.13 -7.10
C GLN A 201 13.73 -18.28 -6.16
N ARG A 202 14.34 -17.99 -5.01
CA ARG A 202 14.76 -19.02 -4.03
C ARG A 202 13.70 -19.39 -3.01
N GLU A 203 12.90 -18.39 -2.60
CA GLU A 203 12.06 -18.47 -1.41
C GLU A 203 10.57 -18.45 -1.79
N LYS A 204 9.87 -19.33 -2.01
CA LYS A 204 8.44 -19.37 -2.39
C LYS A 204 7.55 -18.39 -1.62
N LEU A 205 7.71 -17.09 -1.85
CA LEU A 205 6.94 -16.03 -1.20
C LEU A 205 5.49 -16.02 -1.69
N ASP A 206 4.55 -15.78 -0.77
CA ASP A 206 3.16 -15.50 -1.16
C ASP A 206 3.02 -14.04 -1.64
N PHE A 207 3.69 -13.11 -0.95
CA PHE A 207 3.60 -11.67 -1.23
C PHE A 207 4.96 -10.98 -1.24
N LEU A 208 5.06 -9.96 -2.08
CA LEU A 208 6.10 -8.94 -2.08
C LEU A 208 5.44 -7.56 -1.99
N GLN A 209 5.92 -6.69 -1.10
CA GLN A 209 5.47 -5.30 -1.04
C GLN A 209 6.64 -4.37 -1.39
N VAL A 210 6.45 -3.51 -2.40
CA VAL A 210 7.49 -2.60 -2.91
C VAL A 210 6.95 -1.21 -3.20
N ASN A 211 7.85 -0.21 -3.19
CA ASN A 211 7.55 1.10 -3.77
C ASN A 211 7.26 0.95 -5.25
N TYR A 212 6.16 1.56 -5.68
CA TYR A 212 5.87 1.72 -7.08
C TYR A 212 4.95 2.91 -7.30
N SER A 213 5.40 3.85 -8.11
CA SER A 213 4.66 5.03 -8.51
C SER A 213 5.10 5.48 -9.89
N MET A 214 4.42 6.45 -10.49
CA MET A 214 4.87 7.04 -11.76
C MET A 214 6.24 7.74 -11.65
N ALA A 215 6.63 8.18 -10.44
CA ALA A 215 7.93 8.81 -10.17
C ALA A 215 9.02 7.79 -9.79
N GLU A 216 8.66 6.60 -9.33
CA GLU A 216 9.56 5.55 -8.86
C GLU A 216 9.19 4.24 -9.57
N ARG A 217 9.86 3.95 -10.70
CA ARG A 217 9.48 2.87 -11.64
C ARG A 217 10.52 1.78 -11.80
N SER A 218 11.59 1.75 -11.00
CA SER A 218 12.68 0.78 -11.15
C SER A 218 12.22 -0.68 -11.07
N VAL A 219 11.14 -0.94 -10.29
CA VAL A 219 10.55 -2.28 -10.17
C VAL A 219 9.98 -2.84 -11.48
N GLU A 220 9.64 -1.99 -12.45
CA GLU A 220 9.15 -2.40 -13.78
C GLU A 220 10.22 -3.17 -14.59
N GLN A 221 11.50 -2.91 -14.35
CA GLN A 221 12.58 -3.49 -15.14
C GLN A 221 12.69 -5.01 -14.93
N ARG A 222 12.60 -5.49 -13.67
CA ARG A 222 12.82 -6.91 -13.35
C ARG A 222 11.91 -7.46 -12.28
N VAL A 223 11.58 -6.66 -11.23
CA VAL A 223 10.89 -7.15 -10.03
C VAL A 223 9.48 -7.62 -10.34
N LEU A 224 8.72 -6.85 -11.11
CA LEU A 224 7.33 -7.20 -11.46
C LEU A 224 7.27 -8.45 -12.36
N ALA A 225 8.18 -8.60 -13.30
CA ALA A 225 8.28 -9.82 -14.12
C ALA A 225 8.64 -11.03 -13.28
N ALA A 226 9.65 -10.92 -12.40
CA ALA A 226 10.05 -11.99 -11.50
C ALA A 226 8.93 -12.40 -10.54
N ALA A 227 8.14 -11.44 -10.06
CA ALA A 227 6.97 -11.75 -9.22
C ALA A 227 5.91 -12.55 -9.98
N ALA A 228 5.63 -12.20 -11.24
CA ALA A 228 4.72 -12.96 -12.10
C ALA A 228 5.24 -14.38 -12.34
N ASP A 229 6.53 -14.53 -12.71
CA ASP A 229 7.17 -15.83 -13.01
C ASP A 229 7.19 -16.76 -11.78
N THR A 230 7.40 -16.20 -10.59
CA THR A 230 7.47 -16.98 -9.33
C THR A 230 6.11 -17.21 -8.68
N GLY A 231 5.04 -16.60 -9.19
CA GLY A 231 3.72 -16.66 -8.61
C GLY A 231 3.63 -15.92 -7.26
N THR A 232 4.32 -14.78 -7.14
CA THR A 232 4.33 -13.92 -5.96
C THR A 232 3.35 -12.75 -6.17
N ALA A 233 2.40 -12.56 -5.27
CA ALA A 233 1.49 -11.43 -5.30
C ALA A 233 2.23 -10.11 -4.96
N VAL A 234 1.92 -9.02 -5.67
CA VAL A 234 2.59 -7.73 -5.44
C VAL A 234 1.65 -6.71 -4.82
N LEU A 235 2.03 -6.20 -3.65
CA LEU A 235 1.45 -5.00 -3.05
C LEU A 235 2.33 -3.79 -3.37
N THR A 236 1.74 -2.67 -3.76
CA THR A 236 2.51 -1.45 -4.03
C THR A 236 2.22 -0.38 -2.99
N ASN A 237 3.25 0.01 -2.26
CA ASN A 237 3.23 1.13 -1.33
C ASN A 237 3.72 2.42 -2.01
N LEU A 238 3.51 3.57 -1.35
CA LEU A 238 3.86 4.91 -1.83
C LEU A 238 3.40 5.23 -3.27
N PRO A 239 2.17 4.86 -3.68
CA PRO A 239 1.73 5.00 -5.07
C PRO A 239 1.70 6.46 -5.57
N PHE A 240 1.72 7.42 -4.66
CA PHE A 240 1.78 8.86 -4.94
C PHE A 240 3.16 9.48 -4.67
N ALA A 241 4.22 8.67 -4.49
CA ALA A 241 5.57 9.12 -4.19
C ALA A 241 5.62 10.14 -3.02
N ARG A 242 4.96 9.82 -1.90
CA ARG A 242 4.83 10.73 -0.73
C ARG A 242 4.25 12.11 -1.10
N ALA A 243 3.21 12.12 -1.91
CA ALA A 243 2.53 13.31 -2.43
C ALA A 243 3.34 14.15 -3.45
N LYS A 244 4.54 13.76 -3.85
CA LYS A 244 5.31 14.48 -4.89
C LYS A 244 4.54 14.59 -6.21
N LEU A 245 3.84 13.54 -6.62
CA LEU A 245 3.03 13.51 -7.83
C LEU A 245 1.91 14.56 -7.80
N PHE A 246 1.24 14.74 -6.67
CA PHE A 246 0.24 15.82 -6.53
C PHE A 246 0.86 17.22 -6.55
N GLY A 247 2.10 17.34 -6.07
CA GLY A 247 2.87 18.59 -6.20
C GLY A 247 3.13 18.97 -7.65
N ALA A 248 3.51 18.02 -8.49
CA ALA A 248 3.80 18.22 -9.91
C ALA A 248 2.56 18.63 -10.73
N VAL A 249 1.37 18.22 -10.33
CA VAL A 249 0.11 18.52 -11.03
C VAL A 249 -0.75 19.59 -10.34
N ARG A 250 -0.19 20.29 -9.37
CA ARG A 250 -0.95 21.33 -8.63
C ARG A 250 -1.50 22.40 -9.57
N GLY A 251 -2.79 22.68 -9.45
CA GLY A 251 -3.49 23.66 -10.27
C GLY A 251 -3.73 23.24 -11.73
N LYS A 252 -3.41 21.99 -12.08
CA LYS A 252 -3.65 21.44 -13.42
C LYS A 252 -4.86 20.54 -13.42
N ALA A 253 -5.71 20.67 -14.42
CA ALA A 253 -6.78 19.70 -14.68
C ALA A 253 -6.20 18.37 -15.17
N VAL A 254 -6.91 17.29 -14.88
CA VAL A 254 -6.64 15.99 -15.51
C VAL A 254 -6.85 16.15 -17.02
N PRO A 255 -5.95 15.67 -17.88
CA PRO A 255 -6.08 15.85 -19.33
C PRO A 255 -7.30 15.10 -19.87
N ASP A 256 -7.97 15.67 -20.87
CA ASP A 256 -9.22 15.13 -21.45
C ASP A 256 -9.08 13.66 -21.91
N TRP A 257 -7.92 13.29 -22.43
CA TRP A 257 -7.66 11.91 -22.87
C TRP A 257 -7.61 10.89 -21.71
N ALA A 258 -7.57 11.33 -20.46
CA ALA A 258 -7.68 10.41 -19.32
C ALA A 258 -9.08 9.74 -19.25
N ALA A 259 -10.08 10.31 -19.90
CA ALA A 259 -11.39 9.69 -20.09
C ALA A 259 -11.33 8.37 -20.89
N GLU A 260 -10.28 8.13 -21.68
CA GLU A 260 -10.09 6.88 -22.41
C GLU A 260 -9.93 5.66 -21.48
N PHE A 261 -9.46 5.88 -20.24
CA PHE A 261 -9.35 4.87 -19.19
C PHE A 261 -10.11 5.26 -17.91
N ASP A 262 -11.17 6.04 -18.04
CA ASP A 262 -12.11 6.39 -16.97
C ASP A 262 -11.43 7.02 -15.73
N ALA A 263 -10.42 7.86 -15.91
CA ALA A 263 -9.81 8.63 -14.84
C ALA A 263 -10.33 10.07 -14.83
N THR A 264 -10.97 10.48 -13.73
CA THR A 264 -11.53 11.82 -13.55
C THR A 264 -10.78 12.66 -12.53
N THR A 265 -9.88 12.04 -11.77
CA THR A 265 -9.03 12.69 -10.77
C THR A 265 -7.58 12.30 -10.96
N TRP A 266 -6.67 13.10 -10.42
CA TRP A 266 -5.24 12.76 -10.43
C TRP A 266 -4.94 11.52 -9.57
N GLY A 267 -5.69 11.28 -8.50
CA GLY A 267 -5.57 10.05 -7.71
C GLY A 267 -5.86 8.82 -8.56
N GLN A 268 -6.99 8.83 -9.28
CA GLN A 268 -7.35 7.76 -10.22
C GLN A 268 -6.32 7.61 -11.35
N PHE A 269 -5.87 8.72 -11.94
CA PHE A 269 -4.85 8.72 -12.98
C PHE A 269 -3.58 7.97 -12.54
N PHE A 270 -3.03 8.32 -11.39
CA PHE A 270 -1.81 7.69 -10.86
C PHE A 270 -2.02 6.22 -10.51
N LEU A 271 -3.12 5.87 -9.83
CA LEU A 271 -3.38 4.49 -9.45
C LEU A 271 -3.67 3.58 -10.64
N LYS A 272 -4.40 4.05 -11.64
CA LYS A 272 -4.68 3.30 -12.87
C LYS A 272 -3.41 3.00 -13.67
N TYR A 273 -2.42 3.88 -13.64
CA TYR A 273 -1.10 3.60 -14.21
C TYR A 273 -0.46 2.35 -13.60
N LEU A 274 -0.49 2.23 -12.26
CA LEU A 274 0.06 1.06 -11.57
C LEU A 274 -0.79 -0.19 -11.81
N LEU A 275 -2.10 -0.04 -11.71
CA LEU A 275 -3.06 -1.15 -11.90
C LEU A 275 -3.05 -1.70 -13.33
N ALA A 276 -2.62 -0.91 -14.31
CA ALA A 276 -2.45 -1.39 -15.68
C ALA A 276 -1.29 -2.39 -15.85
N ASN A 277 -0.42 -2.55 -14.86
CA ASN A 277 0.53 -3.66 -14.82
C ASN A 277 -0.12 -4.86 -14.12
N GLU A 278 -0.30 -5.95 -14.86
CA GLU A 278 -1.02 -7.14 -14.38
C GLU A 278 -0.32 -7.85 -13.23
N ALA A 279 1.00 -7.68 -13.07
CA ALA A 279 1.74 -8.23 -11.93
C ALA A 279 1.41 -7.54 -10.60
N VAL A 280 0.84 -6.32 -10.63
CA VAL A 280 0.39 -5.63 -9.40
C VAL A 280 -0.91 -6.24 -8.91
N THR A 281 -0.90 -6.87 -7.75
CA THR A 281 -2.10 -7.48 -7.14
C THR A 281 -2.98 -6.43 -6.47
N CYS A 282 -2.39 -5.53 -5.67
CA CYS A 282 -3.13 -4.51 -4.96
C CYS A 282 -2.26 -3.27 -4.69
N VAL A 283 -2.81 -2.08 -4.92
CA VAL A 283 -2.21 -0.81 -4.50
C VAL A 283 -2.71 -0.43 -3.11
N ILE A 284 -1.84 0.12 -2.25
CA ILE A 284 -2.19 0.46 -0.86
C ILE A 284 -1.94 1.95 -0.54
N PRO A 285 -2.70 2.87 -1.16
CA PRO A 285 -2.61 4.29 -0.84
C PRO A 285 -2.98 4.55 0.63
N GLY A 286 -2.32 5.51 1.25
CA GLY A 286 -2.78 6.08 2.50
C GLY A 286 -3.95 7.03 2.25
N SER A 287 -5.07 6.83 2.96
CA SER A 287 -6.27 7.67 2.84
C SER A 287 -6.74 8.07 4.23
N ASP A 288 -6.71 9.36 4.51
CA ASP A 288 -7.13 9.91 5.80
C ASP A 288 -8.59 10.40 5.80
N LYS A 289 -9.21 10.50 4.63
CA LYS A 289 -10.60 10.94 4.46
C LYS A 289 -11.42 9.93 3.66
N PRO A 290 -12.72 9.78 3.96
CA PRO A 290 -13.61 8.87 3.25
C PRO A 290 -13.69 9.16 1.74
N GLU A 291 -13.73 10.43 1.35
CA GLU A 291 -13.77 10.83 -0.06
C GLU A 291 -12.50 10.44 -0.83
N TYR A 292 -11.33 10.48 -0.20
CA TYR A 292 -10.09 10.01 -0.82
C TYR A 292 -10.07 8.48 -0.93
N MET A 293 -10.64 7.78 0.05
CA MET A 293 -10.76 6.32 -0.03
C MET A 293 -11.69 5.91 -1.16
N ALA A 294 -12.86 6.54 -1.30
CA ALA A 294 -13.79 6.32 -2.39
C ALA A 294 -13.15 6.63 -3.75
N ASP A 295 -12.43 7.75 -3.87
CA ASP A 295 -11.73 8.12 -5.10
C ASP A 295 -10.65 7.11 -5.49
N ASN A 296 -9.88 6.62 -4.51
CA ASN A 296 -8.87 5.58 -4.75
C ASN A 296 -9.51 4.26 -5.19
N LEU A 297 -10.65 3.86 -4.62
CA LEU A 297 -11.40 2.67 -5.02
C LEU A 297 -11.95 2.78 -6.44
N ASN A 298 -12.34 3.99 -6.87
CA ASN A 298 -12.76 4.26 -8.25
C ASN A 298 -11.64 4.02 -9.26
N ALA A 299 -10.36 4.14 -8.87
CA ALA A 299 -9.25 3.73 -9.74
C ALA A 299 -9.26 2.23 -10.08
N GLY A 300 -9.85 1.41 -9.22
CA GLY A 300 -10.04 -0.03 -9.45
C GLY A 300 -11.28 -0.38 -10.30
N ARG A 301 -12.00 0.60 -10.85
CA ARG A 301 -13.22 0.40 -11.66
C ARG A 301 -13.01 0.84 -13.11
N GLY A 302 -13.81 0.29 -14.02
CA GLY A 302 -13.77 0.66 -15.43
C GLY A 302 -12.49 0.23 -16.15
N ARG A 303 -12.12 0.98 -17.19
CA ARG A 303 -11.01 0.67 -18.09
C ARG A 303 -9.67 1.02 -17.45
N LEU A 304 -8.66 0.27 -17.82
CA LEU A 304 -7.25 0.55 -17.47
C LEU A 304 -6.47 1.00 -18.73
N PRO A 305 -5.44 1.85 -18.58
CA PRO A 305 -4.63 2.29 -19.71
C PRO A 305 -3.82 1.12 -20.28
N ASN A 306 -3.79 1.01 -21.60
CA ASN A 306 -2.92 0.06 -22.28
C ASN A 306 -1.43 0.53 -22.27
N ALA A 307 -0.53 -0.28 -22.81
CA ALA A 307 0.91 0.02 -22.79
C ALA A 307 1.29 1.34 -23.50
N ALA A 308 0.62 1.70 -24.60
CA ALA A 308 0.84 2.97 -25.30
C ALA A 308 0.37 4.15 -24.45
N MET A 309 -0.80 4.01 -23.83
CA MET A 309 -1.35 5.03 -22.94
C MET A 309 -0.48 5.21 -21.69
N ARG A 310 0.03 4.13 -21.10
CA ARG A 310 0.98 4.23 -19.98
C ARG A 310 2.21 5.04 -20.33
N ARG A 311 2.78 4.86 -21.53
CA ARG A 311 3.92 5.68 -22.01
C ARG A 311 3.51 7.16 -22.11
N LYS A 312 2.38 7.45 -22.76
CA LYS A 312 1.84 8.82 -22.86
C LYS A 312 1.63 9.48 -21.48
N MET A 313 1.14 8.72 -20.50
CA MET A 313 0.99 9.19 -19.12
C MET A 313 2.33 9.60 -18.50
N VAL A 314 3.36 8.76 -18.67
CA VAL A 314 4.71 9.04 -18.15
C VAL A 314 5.30 10.28 -18.82
N ASP A 315 5.25 10.36 -20.15
CA ASP A 315 5.77 11.50 -20.90
C ASP A 315 5.10 12.81 -20.49
N TYR A 316 3.78 12.76 -20.29
CA TYR A 316 3.01 13.90 -19.83
C TYR A 316 3.43 14.35 -18.41
N ILE A 317 3.51 13.44 -17.45
CA ILE A 317 3.94 13.80 -16.08
C ILE A 317 5.39 14.32 -16.05
N THR A 318 6.28 13.71 -16.86
CA THR A 318 7.68 14.17 -16.96
C THR A 318 7.76 15.59 -17.54
N SER A 319 6.88 15.95 -18.47
CA SER A 319 6.85 17.32 -19.05
C SER A 319 6.35 18.39 -18.07
N LEU A 320 5.75 17.99 -16.95
CA LEU A 320 5.23 18.89 -15.91
C LEU A 320 6.22 19.13 -14.76
N SER A 321 7.33 18.40 -14.72
CA SER A 321 8.30 18.35 -13.60
C SER A 321 9.39 19.42 -13.73
#